data_a43b713cc78fb3ce6d2da697684380d4
#
_entry.id   a43b713cc78fb3ce6d2da697684380d4
#
_cell.length_a   1.000
_cell.length_b   1.000
_cell.length_c   1.000
_cell.angle_alpha   90.00
_cell.angle_beta   90.00
_cell.angle_gamma   90.00
#
_symmetry.space_group_name_H-M   'P 1'
#
loop_
_entity.id
_entity.type
_entity.pdbx_description
1 polymer ?
#
loop_
_entity_poly.entity_id
_entity_poly.type
_entity_poly.pdbx_seq_one_letter_code
_entity_poly.pdbx_strand_id
1 'polypeptide(L)'
;MTTVKWDAFCLVLLAGLLWPVSGSAETARPNILFIMVDDLGPEWISCYGGLELKTPEIDALASGGMRFTNAYSMPQCTPTRVTLLTGQYPFRHGWCNHWDVPRWGAGCHFDPKQNVTFARLLRDAGYATAIAGKWQINDFRVQPNVLKEHGFDAWCMWAGYEGQNPPSGRRYWDPYVYT
;
A
#
# COMPACT_ATOMS: atom_id res chain seq x y z
N MET A 1 57.99 54.26 -16.32
CA MET A 1 56.59 54.48 -16.14
C MET A 1 55.88 53.20 -16.58
N THR A 2 55.63 52.27 -15.64
CA THR A 2 54.96 50.95 -15.89
C THR A 2 53.58 50.99 -15.27
N THR A 3 52.56 51.11 -16.08
CA THR A 3 51.16 51.04 -15.65
C THR A 3 50.77 49.57 -15.53
N VAL A 4 50.49 49.15 -14.30
CA VAL A 4 49.96 47.81 -13.99
C VAL A 4 48.46 47.84 -14.27
N LYS A 5 48.00 46.98 -15.21
CA LYS A 5 46.58 46.81 -15.54
C LYS A 5 45.94 45.92 -14.50
N TRP A 6 45.15 46.49 -13.59
CA TRP A 6 44.42 45.81 -12.50
C TRP A 6 43.01 45.37 -12.89
N ASP A 7 42.56 45.68 -14.09
CA ASP A 7 41.14 45.52 -14.49
C ASP A 7 40.71 44.10 -14.88
N ALA A 8 41.67 43.20 -15.15
CA ALA A 8 41.35 41.86 -15.58
C ALA A 8 41.23 40.86 -14.40
N PHE A 9 41.79 41.16 -13.25
CA PHE A 9 41.80 40.22 -12.11
C PHE A 9 40.53 40.28 -11.23
N CYS A 10 39.87 41.44 -11.18
CA CYS A 10 38.64 41.61 -10.42
C CYS A 10 37.39 40.99 -11.10
N LEU A 11 37.38 40.90 -12.45
CA LEU A 11 36.25 40.33 -13.18
C LEU A 11 36.18 38.80 -13.09
N VAL A 12 37.32 38.12 -12.91
CA VAL A 12 37.35 36.66 -12.77
C VAL A 12 36.91 36.20 -11.37
N LEU A 13 37.12 36.99 -10.34
CA LEU A 13 36.68 36.67 -8.97
C LEU A 13 35.18 36.88 -8.74
N LEU A 14 34.54 37.77 -9.48
CA LEU A 14 33.08 37.98 -9.39
C LEU A 14 32.27 36.97 -10.18
N ALA A 15 32.83 36.37 -11.23
CA ALA A 15 32.16 35.33 -12.03
C ALA A 15 32.09 33.97 -11.28
N GLY A 16 32.98 33.72 -10.31
CA GLY A 16 33.00 32.51 -9.51
C GLY A 16 31.94 32.44 -8.39
N LEU A 17 31.31 33.59 -8.03
CA LEU A 17 30.34 33.69 -6.94
C LEU A 17 28.88 33.53 -7.38
N LEU A 18 28.63 33.37 -8.68
CA LEU A 18 27.28 33.19 -9.24
C LEU A 18 27.01 31.78 -9.77
N TRP A 19 27.77 30.78 -9.30
CA TRP A 19 27.37 29.41 -9.57
C TRP A 19 26.08 29.16 -8.81
N PRO A 20 24.96 28.90 -9.49
CA PRO A 20 23.76 28.52 -8.78
C PRO A 20 24.11 27.20 -8.09
N VAL A 21 24.12 27.21 -6.77
CA VAL A 21 24.03 25.99 -5.98
C VAL A 21 22.64 25.44 -6.29
N SER A 22 22.54 24.63 -7.34
CA SER A 22 21.38 23.78 -7.60
C SER A 22 21.35 22.73 -6.49
N GLY A 23 20.97 23.17 -5.29
CA GLY A 23 20.48 22.27 -4.29
C GLY A 23 19.22 21.63 -4.88
N SER A 24 19.33 20.42 -5.41
CA SER A 24 18.16 19.58 -5.57
C SER A 24 17.54 19.49 -4.20
N ALA A 25 16.46 20.22 -3.98
CA ALA A 25 15.60 19.96 -2.86
C ALA A 25 15.18 18.51 -3.02
N GLU A 26 15.74 17.63 -2.18
CA GLU A 26 15.29 16.25 -2.08
C GLU A 26 13.80 16.36 -1.72
N THR A 27 12.95 16.15 -2.71
CA THR A 27 11.50 16.22 -2.49
C THR A 27 11.18 15.14 -1.48
N ALA A 28 10.86 15.54 -0.26
CA ALA A 28 10.51 14.63 0.81
C ALA A 28 9.42 13.69 0.30
N ARG A 29 9.69 12.40 0.32
CA ARG A 29 8.72 11.38 -0.12
C ARG A 29 7.51 11.41 0.81
N PRO A 30 6.28 11.52 0.29
CA PRO A 30 5.11 11.57 1.12
C PRO A 30 4.89 10.23 1.85
N ASN A 31 4.38 10.27 3.06
CA ASN A 31 3.84 9.07 3.70
C ASN A 31 2.57 8.64 2.98
N ILE A 32 2.37 7.33 2.84
CA ILE A 32 1.21 6.74 2.16
C ILE A 32 0.44 5.89 3.18
N LEU A 33 -0.79 6.27 3.47
CA LEU A 33 -1.72 5.47 4.25
C LEU A 33 -2.83 4.98 3.33
N PHE A 34 -2.93 3.67 3.14
CA PHE A 34 -3.99 3.03 2.38
C PHE A 34 -4.93 2.28 3.32
N ILE A 35 -6.23 2.57 3.25
CA ILE A 35 -7.27 1.91 4.05
C ILE A 35 -8.25 1.24 3.09
N MET A 36 -8.40 -0.09 3.23
CA MET A 36 -9.39 -0.87 2.49
C MET A 36 -10.39 -1.49 3.48
N VAL A 37 -11.64 -1.13 3.32
CA VAL A 37 -12.74 -1.71 4.13
C VAL A 37 -13.36 -2.87 3.38
N ASP A 38 -13.58 -3.99 4.07
CA ASP A 38 -14.23 -5.19 3.52
C ASP A 38 -15.74 -5.09 3.75
N ASP A 39 -16.53 -5.52 2.79
CA ASP A 39 -18.01 -5.56 2.87
C ASP A 39 -18.66 -4.18 3.15
N LEU A 40 -18.09 -3.09 2.63
CA LEU A 40 -18.63 -1.74 2.76
C LEU A 40 -19.11 -1.22 1.39
N GLY A 41 -20.41 -0.97 1.27
CA GLY A 41 -21.00 -0.32 0.11
C GLY A 41 -21.07 1.20 0.25
N PRO A 42 -21.19 1.95 -0.86
CA PRO A 42 -21.29 3.42 -0.85
C PRO A 42 -22.53 3.92 -0.10
N GLU A 43 -23.58 3.12 0.02
CA GLU A 43 -24.81 3.42 0.74
C GLU A 43 -24.62 3.66 2.25
N TRP A 44 -23.49 3.22 2.81
CA TRP A 44 -23.12 3.41 4.21
C TRP A 44 -22.25 4.65 4.46
N ILE A 45 -21.90 5.39 3.40
CA ILE A 45 -20.96 6.51 3.48
C ILE A 45 -21.69 7.81 3.11
N SER A 46 -21.71 8.79 4.02
CA SER A 46 -22.49 10.03 3.85
C SER A 46 -22.10 10.83 2.61
N CYS A 47 -20.82 10.98 2.29
CA CYS A 47 -20.37 11.72 1.10
C CYS A 47 -20.72 11.02 -0.23
N TYR A 48 -21.18 9.78 -0.20
CA TYR A 48 -21.72 9.05 -1.34
C TYR A 48 -23.25 8.97 -1.34
N GLY A 49 -23.91 9.65 -0.41
CA GLY A 49 -25.37 9.71 -0.32
C GLY A 49 -25.97 8.74 0.70
N GLY A 50 -25.16 8.09 1.52
CA GLY A 50 -25.62 7.28 2.64
C GLY A 50 -26.41 8.11 3.66
N LEU A 51 -27.61 7.66 4.02
CA LEU A 51 -28.52 8.40 4.89
C LEU A 51 -28.55 7.90 6.33
N GLU A 52 -28.23 6.64 6.55
CA GLU A 52 -28.41 5.99 7.84
C GLU A 52 -27.24 6.22 8.82
N LEU A 53 -26.02 6.29 8.30
CA LEU A 53 -24.82 6.52 9.09
C LEU A 53 -24.17 7.85 8.71
N LYS A 54 -23.64 8.52 9.72
CA LYS A 54 -22.78 9.69 9.51
C LYS A 54 -21.33 9.27 9.56
N THR A 55 -20.59 9.65 8.53
CA THR A 55 -19.15 9.34 8.39
C THR A 55 -18.33 10.63 8.27
N PRO A 56 -18.30 11.49 9.33
CA PRO A 56 -17.77 12.85 9.23
C PRO A 56 -16.29 12.88 8.87
N GLU A 57 -15.49 11.93 9.34
CA GLU A 57 -14.05 11.87 9.02
C GLU A 57 -13.82 11.48 7.55
N ILE A 58 -14.62 10.57 7.00
CA ILE A 58 -14.56 10.21 5.57
C ILE A 58 -15.05 11.39 4.73
N ASP A 59 -16.09 12.09 5.16
CA ASP A 59 -16.62 13.27 4.49
C ASP A 59 -15.59 14.40 4.49
N ALA A 60 -14.85 14.59 5.57
CA ALA A 60 -13.75 15.56 5.66
C ALA A 60 -12.64 15.22 4.67
N LEU A 61 -12.23 13.95 4.58
CA LEU A 61 -11.26 13.49 3.58
C LEU A 61 -11.76 13.73 2.15
N ALA A 62 -13.02 13.45 1.89
CA ALA A 62 -13.64 13.66 0.58
C ALA A 62 -13.70 15.14 0.17
N SER A 63 -13.95 16.04 1.14
CA SER A 63 -14.02 17.49 0.90
C SER A 63 -12.65 18.15 0.76
N GLY A 64 -11.63 17.60 1.45
CA GLY A 64 -10.24 18.10 1.40
C GLY A 64 -9.38 17.45 0.31
N GLY A 65 -9.88 16.41 -0.37
CA GLY A 65 -9.14 15.63 -1.34
C GLY A 65 -9.91 15.36 -2.62
N MET A 66 -9.70 14.15 -3.16
CA MET A 66 -10.38 13.69 -4.38
C MET A 66 -11.35 12.57 -4.05
N ARG A 67 -12.59 12.70 -4.49
CA ARG A 67 -13.61 11.67 -4.40
C ARG A 67 -13.88 11.07 -5.78
N PHE A 68 -13.73 9.76 -5.91
CA PHE A 68 -14.05 9.04 -7.13
C PHE A 68 -15.52 8.67 -7.14
N THR A 69 -16.26 9.08 -8.15
CA THR A 69 -17.68 8.72 -8.34
C THR A 69 -17.84 7.33 -8.95
N ASN A 70 -16.83 6.87 -9.66
CA ASN A 70 -16.79 5.55 -10.29
C ASN A 70 -15.49 4.87 -9.91
N ALA A 71 -15.52 4.00 -8.90
CA ALA A 71 -14.43 3.14 -8.50
C ALA A 71 -14.98 1.72 -8.32
N TYR A 72 -14.28 0.74 -8.83
CA TYR A 72 -14.74 -0.64 -8.87
C TYR A 72 -13.72 -1.57 -8.20
N SER A 73 -14.22 -2.53 -7.45
CA SER A 73 -13.46 -3.66 -6.94
C SER A 73 -13.93 -4.95 -7.63
N MET A 74 -13.23 -6.05 -7.38
CA MET A 74 -13.73 -7.36 -7.78
C MET A 74 -14.91 -7.76 -6.89
N PRO A 75 -15.79 -8.67 -7.35
CA PRO A 75 -16.99 -9.08 -6.60
C PRO A 75 -16.71 -9.74 -5.26
N GLN A 76 -15.48 -10.20 -5.03
CA GLN A 76 -15.09 -10.93 -3.83
C GLN A 76 -13.77 -10.41 -3.25
N CYS A 77 -13.56 -10.65 -1.95
CA CYS A 77 -12.41 -10.16 -1.21
C CYS A 77 -11.06 -10.71 -1.72
N THR A 78 -10.95 -12.01 -1.98
CA THR A 78 -9.70 -12.63 -2.45
C THR A 78 -9.20 -12.03 -3.77
N PRO A 79 -9.97 -12.00 -4.87
CA PRO A 79 -9.51 -11.37 -6.11
C PRO A 79 -9.31 -9.86 -5.99
N THR A 80 -10.10 -9.16 -5.16
CA THR A 80 -9.89 -7.73 -4.90
C THR A 80 -8.52 -7.48 -4.28
N ARG A 81 -8.12 -8.27 -3.28
CA ARG A 81 -6.83 -8.11 -2.59
C ARG A 81 -5.66 -8.37 -3.51
N VAL A 82 -5.72 -9.43 -4.32
CA VAL A 82 -4.66 -9.72 -5.29
C VAL A 82 -4.60 -8.64 -6.37
N THR A 83 -5.74 -8.19 -6.90
CA THR A 83 -5.83 -7.09 -7.87
C THR A 83 -5.21 -5.81 -7.31
N LEU A 84 -5.55 -5.44 -6.07
CA LEU A 84 -4.99 -4.27 -5.42
C LEU A 84 -3.47 -4.39 -5.25
N LEU A 85 -2.99 -5.50 -4.71
CA LEU A 85 -1.57 -5.69 -4.42
C LEU A 85 -0.71 -5.69 -5.67
N THR A 86 -1.22 -6.20 -6.80
CA THR A 86 -0.46 -6.37 -8.04
C THR A 86 -0.72 -5.28 -9.08
N GLY A 87 -1.82 -4.53 -8.96
CA GLY A 87 -2.29 -3.62 -10.02
C GLY A 87 -2.74 -4.35 -11.29
N GLN A 88 -3.03 -5.66 -11.21
CA GLN A 88 -3.42 -6.49 -12.34
C GLN A 88 -4.85 -6.98 -12.21
N TYR A 89 -5.51 -7.22 -13.33
CA TYR A 89 -6.83 -7.84 -13.37
C TYR A 89 -6.78 -9.36 -13.15
N PRO A 90 -7.88 -10.00 -12.66
CA PRO A 90 -7.94 -11.43 -12.38
C PRO A 90 -7.52 -12.34 -13.53
N PHE A 91 -7.81 -11.99 -14.79
CA PHE A 91 -7.38 -12.76 -15.95
C PHE A 91 -5.85 -12.78 -16.16
N ARG A 92 -5.12 -11.88 -15.49
CA ARG A 92 -3.65 -11.83 -15.52
C ARG A 92 -3.04 -12.64 -14.39
N HIS A 93 -3.55 -12.46 -13.16
CA HIS A 93 -2.99 -13.12 -11.98
C HIS A 93 -3.68 -14.45 -11.63
N GLY A 94 -4.79 -14.82 -12.30
CA GLY A 94 -5.48 -16.10 -12.14
C GLY A 94 -6.40 -16.23 -10.92
N TRP A 95 -6.48 -15.23 -10.06
CA TRP A 95 -7.31 -15.24 -8.86
C TRP A 95 -8.70 -14.69 -9.15
N CYS A 96 -9.60 -15.58 -9.62
CA CYS A 96 -10.93 -15.18 -10.09
C CYS A 96 -12.05 -15.41 -9.07
N ASN A 97 -11.81 -16.26 -8.06
CA ASN A 97 -12.80 -16.67 -7.06
C ASN A 97 -12.37 -16.41 -5.64
N HIS A 98 -13.33 -16.54 -4.72
CA HIS A 98 -13.09 -16.52 -3.30
C HIS A 98 -12.38 -17.81 -2.87
N TRP A 99 -11.15 -17.66 -2.36
CA TRP A 99 -10.37 -18.74 -1.83
C TRP A 99 -9.98 -18.44 -0.38
N ASP A 100 -10.60 -19.15 0.54
CA ASP A 100 -10.23 -19.09 1.95
C ASP A 100 -9.05 -20.03 2.21
N VAL A 101 -7.97 -19.46 2.68
CA VAL A 101 -6.83 -20.22 3.17
C VAL A 101 -7.08 -20.56 4.65
N PRO A 102 -6.89 -21.80 5.11
CA PRO A 102 -6.38 -23.00 4.42
C PRO A 102 -7.47 -23.88 3.77
N ARG A 103 -8.71 -23.42 3.72
CA ARG A 103 -9.88 -24.20 3.28
C ARG A 103 -9.69 -24.90 1.94
N TRP A 104 -8.94 -24.28 1.04
CA TRP A 104 -8.71 -24.76 -0.33
C TRP A 104 -7.32 -25.39 -0.52
N GLY A 105 -6.56 -25.56 0.57
CA GLY A 105 -5.31 -26.32 0.55
C GLY A 105 -4.16 -25.68 -0.23
N ALA A 106 -3.25 -26.51 -0.70
CA ALA A 106 -1.99 -26.10 -1.30
C ALA A 106 -2.07 -25.23 -2.57
N GLY A 107 -3.24 -25.13 -3.19
CA GLY A 107 -3.45 -24.34 -4.41
C GLY A 107 -3.70 -22.85 -4.18
N CYS A 108 -3.85 -22.40 -2.95
CA CYS A 108 -4.24 -21.03 -2.61
C CYS A 108 -3.05 -20.22 -2.07
N HIS A 109 -1.93 -20.25 -2.75
CA HIS A 109 -0.75 -19.51 -2.35
C HIS A 109 -0.46 -18.40 -3.36
N PHE A 110 -0.62 -17.16 -2.90
CA PHE A 110 -0.18 -16.00 -3.64
C PHE A 110 1.35 -15.96 -3.64
N ASP A 111 1.95 -16.36 -4.77
CA ASP A 111 3.39 -16.60 -4.88
C ASP A 111 4.15 -15.26 -5.09
N PRO A 112 5.02 -14.87 -4.16
CA PRO A 112 5.81 -13.65 -4.27
C PRO A 112 6.82 -13.66 -5.42
N LYS A 113 7.18 -14.84 -5.94
CA LYS A 113 8.09 -14.96 -7.10
C LYS A 113 7.39 -14.63 -8.41
N GLN A 114 6.10 -14.95 -8.50
CA GLN A 114 5.30 -14.70 -9.71
C GLN A 114 4.59 -13.35 -9.67
N ASN A 115 4.37 -12.80 -8.48
CA ASN A 115 3.55 -11.62 -8.29
C ASN A 115 4.32 -10.50 -7.58
N VAL A 116 4.66 -9.46 -8.30
CA VAL A 116 5.23 -8.24 -7.73
C VAL A 116 4.11 -7.40 -7.13
N THR A 117 4.23 -7.04 -5.86
CA THR A 117 3.28 -6.19 -5.15
C THR A 117 3.74 -4.74 -5.12
N PHE A 118 2.80 -3.80 -4.97
CA PHE A 118 3.16 -2.39 -4.78
C PHE A 118 4.00 -2.19 -3.50
N ALA A 119 3.79 -3.00 -2.46
CA ALA A 119 4.58 -2.93 -1.23
C ALA A 119 6.06 -3.23 -1.50
N ARG A 120 6.35 -4.24 -2.34
CA ARG A 120 7.74 -4.52 -2.76
C ARG A 120 8.35 -3.35 -3.51
N LEU A 121 7.61 -2.77 -4.45
CA LEU A 121 8.09 -1.61 -5.21
C LEU A 121 8.36 -0.39 -4.30
N LEU A 122 7.50 -0.14 -3.32
CA LEU A 122 7.68 0.92 -2.34
C LEU A 122 8.89 0.66 -1.45
N ARG A 123 9.06 -0.56 -0.94
CA ARG A 123 10.23 -0.94 -0.15
C ARG A 123 11.52 -0.77 -0.96
N ASP A 124 11.54 -1.24 -2.20
CA ASP A 124 12.69 -1.11 -3.08
C ASP A 124 13.00 0.36 -3.42
N ALA A 125 11.98 1.23 -3.37
CA ALA A 125 12.12 2.68 -3.43
C ALA A 125 12.54 3.34 -2.10
N GLY A 126 12.76 2.55 -1.03
CA GLY A 126 13.26 3.02 0.28
C GLY A 126 12.18 3.44 1.27
N TYR A 127 10.92 3.06 1.07
CA TYR A 127 9.88 3.21 2.08
C TYR A 127 9.98 2.11 3.14
N ALA A 128 9.73 2.45 4.40
CA ALA A 128 9.35 1.48 5.41
C ALA A 128 7.89 1.06 5.15
N THR A 129 7.62 -0.25 5.13
CA THR A 129 6.33 -0.79 4.72
C THR A 129 5.69 -1.60 5.85
N ALA A 130 4.42 -1.35 6.12
CA ALA A 130 3.66 -2.08 7.13
C ALA A 130 2.26 -2.43 6.63
N ILE A 131 1.69 -3.51 7.15
CA ILE A 131 0.33 -3.92 6.85
C ILE A 131 -0.36 -4.47 8.09
N ALA A 132 -1.64 -4.15 8.26
CA ALA A 132 -2.49 -4.71 9.31
C ALA A 132 -3.87 -5.07 8.77
N GLY A 133 -4.52 -6.06 9.37
CA GLY A 133 -5.88 -6.48 9.04
C GLY A 133 -5.99 -7.84 8.36
N LYS A 134 -6.88 -7.98 7.37
CA LYS A 134 -7.19 -9.24 6.70
C LYS A 134 -6.27 -9.49 5.49
N TRP A 135 -5.63 -10.68 5.44
CA TRP A 135 -4.80 -11.12 4.31
C TRP A 135 -5.53 -12.05 3.34
N GLN A 136 -5.86 -13.25 3.80
CA GLN A 136 -6.71 -14.25 3.11
C GLN A 136 -6.17 -14.82 1.76
N ILE A 137 -4.92 -14.64 1.42
CA ILE A 137 -4.33 -15.11 0.16
C ILE A 137 -3.12 -16.03 0.34
N ASN A 138 -2.71 -16.28 1.58
CA ASN A 138 -1.69 -17.28 1.95
C ASN A 138 -1.99 -17.89 3.32
N ASP A 139 -1.50 -19.10 3.53
CA ASP A 139 -1.45 -19.73 4.84
C ASP A 139 -0.09 -19.47 5.51
N PHE A 140 -0.08 -18.65 6.56
CA PHE A 140 1.15 -18.28 7.26
C PHE A 140 1.82 -19.44 8.00
N ARG A 141 1.08 -20.53 8.30
CA ARG A 141 1.66 -21.75 8.87
C ARG A 141 2.53 -22.49 7.88
N VAL A 142 2.20 -22.40 6.60
CA VAL A 142 2.95 -22.99 5.49
C VAL A 142 4.00 -22.03 4.96
N GLN A 143 3.68 -20.75 4.93
CA GLN A 143 4.53 -19.68 4.38
C GLN A 143 4.71 -18.54 5.40
N PRO A 144 5.44 -18.75 6.51
CA PRO A 144 5.57 -17.76 7.58
C PRO A 144 6.27 -16.46 7.16
N ASN A 145 7.07 -16.49 6.11
CA ASN A 145 7.82 -15.33 5.61
C ASN A 145 7.14 -14.60 4.44
N VAL A 146 5.97 -15.04 4.01
CA VAL A 146 5.36 -14.59 2.77
C VAL A 146 5.08 -13.07 2.75
N LEU A 147 4.72 -12.46 3.87
CA LEU A 147 4.49 -11.02 3.96
C LEU A 147 5.79 -10.23 3.72
N LYS A 148 6.90 -10.68 4.31
CA LYS A 148 8.22 -10.11 4.07
C LYS A 148 8.65 -10.27 2.61
N GLU A 149 8.36 -11.42 2.01
CA GLU A 149 8.65 -11.71 0.61
C GLU A 149 7.81 -10.84 -0.33
N HIS A 150 6.58 -10.49 0.06
CA HIS A 150 5.73 -9.53 -0.63
C HIS A 150 6.09 -8.06 -0.38
N GLY A 151 7.08 -7.78 0.46
CA GLY A 151 7.63 -6.44 0.61
C GLY A 151 7.17 -5.68 1.85
N PHE A 152 6.59 -6.34 2.84
CA PHE A 152 6.24 -5.71 4.12
C PHE A 152 7.34 -5.93 5.16
N ASP A 153 7.74 -4.87 5.84
CA ASP A 153 8.76 -4.90 6.90
C ASP A 153 8.14 -5.21 8.27
N ALA A 154 6.87 -4.82 8.46
CA ALA A 154 6.10 -5.09 9.68
C ALA A 154 4.65 -5.49 9.33
N TRP A 155 4.06 -6.33 10.18
CA TRP A 155 2.68 -6.76 9.96
C TRP A 155 1.95 -7.13 11.26
N CYS A 156 0.62 -7.02 11.20
CA CYS A 156 -0.32 -7.57 12.18
C CYS A 156 -1.53 -8.10 11.42
N MET A 157 -1.51 -9.37 11.02
CA MET A 157 -2.41 -9.90 10.00
C MET A 157 -3.24 -11.08 10.46
N TRP A 158 -4.52 -11.03 10.11
CA TRP A 158 -5.41 -12.17 10.12
C TRP A 158 -5.42 -12.85 8.74
N ALA A 159 -5.04 -14.13 8.68
CA ALA A 159 -4.91 -14.85 7.41
C ALA A 159 -6.27 -15.19 6.75
N GLY A 160 -7.31 -15.26 7.52
CA GLY A 160 -8.63 -15.72 7.11
C GLY A 160 -9.14 -16.83 8.04
N TYR A 161 -9.93 -17.77 7.51
CA TYR A 161 -10.35 -18.91 8.29
C TYR A 161 -9.24 -19.93 8.44
N GLU A 162 -8.68 -20.02 9.61
CA GLU A 162 -7.69 -21.03 10.01
C GLU A 162 -8.34 -22.02 10.96
N GLY A 163 -9.10 -22.95 10.41
CA GLY A 163 -10.05 -23.83 11.10
C GLY A 163 -9.52 -24.71 12.23
N GLN A 164 -8.24 -24.60 12.60
CA GLN A 164 -7.63 -25.38 13.67
C GLN A 164 -6.79 -24.57 14.65
N ASN A 165 -6.73 -23.25 14.52
CA ASN A 165 -6.04 -22.42 15.49
C ASN A 165 -6.96 -22.06 16.65
N PRO A 166 -6.69 -22.53 17.88
CA PRO A 166 -7.40 -22.01 19.05
C PRO A 166 -6.91 -20.56 19.30
N PRO A 167 -7.76 -19.62 19.58
CA PRO A 167 -9.22 -19.64 19.77
C PRO A 167 -10.00 -19.11 18.56
N SER A 168 -9.60 -19.40 17.36
CA SER A 168 -10.12 -18.84 16.11
C SER A 168 -11.59 -19.17 15.77
N GLY A 169 -12.33 -19.75 16.68
CA GLY A 169 -13.78 -19.92 16.55
C GLY A 169 -14.58 -18.62 16.49
N ARG A 170 -13.92 -17.47 16.71
CA ARG A 170 -14.55 -16.14 16.69
C ARG A 170 -13.92 -15.27 15.61
N ARG A 171 -14.38 -15.45 14.39
CA ARG A 171 -13.88 -14.80 13.17
C ARG A 171 -13.69 -13.26 13.29
N TYR A 172 -14.52 -12.59 14.08
CA TYR A 172 -14.54 -11.13 14.21
C TYR A 172 -14.21 -10.62 15.62
N TRP A 173 -14.13 -11.51 16.58
CA TRP A 173 -13.86 -11.18 17.96
C TRP A 173 -12.67 -11.98 18.44
N ASP A 174 -11.65 -11.30 18.92
CA ASP A 174 -10.42 -11.91 19.43
C ASP A 174 -9.79 -12.91 18.41
N PRO A 175 -9.57 -12.50 17.16
CA PRO A 175 -9.02 -13.36 16.12
C PRO A 175 -7.54 -13.67 16.40
N TYR A 176 -7.10 -14.84 15.94
CA TYR A 176 -5.67 -15.10 15.88
C TYR A 176 -5.01 -14.21 14.84
N VAL A 177 -3.97 -13.45 15.23
CA VAL A 177 -3.20 -12.59 14.33
C VAL A 177 -1.74 -12.99 14.31
N TYR A 178 -1.10 -12.85 13.16
CA TYR A 178 0.33 -13.02 12.94
C TYR A 178 1.03 -11.66 13.00
N THR A 179 2.13 -11.60 13.75
CA THR A 179 2.98 -10.42 13.89
C THR A 179 4.43 -10.74 13.59
#